data_9d8c97a13df57020dc06636912b0ab48
#
_entry.id   9d8c97a13df57020dc06636912b0ab48
#
_cell.length_a   1.000
_cell.length_b   1.000
_cell.length_c   1.000
_cell.angle_alpha   90.00
_cell.angle_beta   90.00
_cell.angle_gamma   90.00
#
_symmetry.space_group_name_H-M   'P 1'
#
loop_
_entity.id
_entity.type
_entity.pdbx_description
1 polymer ?
#
loop_
_entity_poly.entity_id
_entity_poly.type
_entity_poly.pdbx_seq_one_letter_code
_entity_poly.pdbx_strand_id
1 'polypeptide(L)'
;MRSLDWPFRGTEALAAGLLTPHQLRNDFEMVHRNVYIPRAATLTAVTRAIAAWLWSGRTATLAGLSAAALHRTAWIDDWLPAELNRPSQDKARGIILHSDTLDDDETTVCHGIRLTTPARTAFDLARRKGLTTAVIRLDALMHASDLKLADVELLANRHRGARGLVQLRRVLLLADGGAESPCETKTRLLLVGSGLPRPQTQIEVVNQWGTVLARIDMGWEDWKVGVEFDGAHHWTDPAQRTRDIDRLAELEARGWRIVRVSADLLRHRPHVVVARARSALLAGGCPL
;
A
#
# COMPACT_ATOMS: atom_id res chain seq x y z
N MET A 1 -34.23 12.92 -6.97
CA MET A 1 -33.49 13.11 -5.72
C MET A 1 -32.02 13.24 -6.08
N ARG A 2 -31.36 14.34 -5.73
CA ARG A 2 -29.90 14.39 -5.83
C ARG A 2 -29.35 13.35 -4.87
N SER A 3 -28.53 12.41 -5.35
CA SER A 3 -27.85 11.47 -4.46
C SER A 3 -26.98 12.28 -3.50
N LEU A 4 -27.17 12.07 -2.21
CA LEU A 4 -26.34 12.73 -1.20
C LEU A 4 -24.98 12.02 -1.19
N ASP A 5 -23.93 12.74 -1.52
CA ASP A 5 -22.56 12.20 -1.40
C ASP A 5 -22.26 11.92 0.07
N TRP A 6 -21.73 10.74 0.36
CA TRP A 6 -21.38 10.34 1.72
C TRP A 6 -19.87 9.99 1.84
N PRO A 7 -19.26 10.18 3.01
CA PRO A 7 -19.83 10.64 4.28
C PRO A 7 -20.20 12.14 4.28
N PHE A 8 -21.16 12.55 5.12
CA PHE A 8 -21.62 13.93 5.23
C PHE A 8 -21.87 14.36 6.67
N ARG A 9 -21.93 15.66 6.93
CA ARG A 9 -22.33 16.21 8.24
C ARG A 9 -23.84 16.34 8.33
N GLY A 10 -24.44 15.71 9.35
CA GLY A 10 -25.89 15.69 9.52
C GLY A 10 -26.51 17.08 9.68
N THR A 11 -25.87 17.98 10.45
CA THR A 11 -26.33 19.37 10.60
C THR A 11 -26.37 20.12 9.29
N GLU A 12 -25.42 19.91 8.39
CA GLU A 12 -25.38 20.56 7.07
C GLU A 12 -26.48 20.01 6.15
N ALA A 13 -26.68 18.70 6.14
CA ALA A 13 -27.74 18.07 5.34
C ALA A 13 -29.14 18.49 5.78
N LEU A 14 -29.37 18.61 7.10
CA LEU A 14 -30.64 19.10 7.65
C LEU A 14 -30.85 20.58 7.35
N ALA A 15 -29.86 21.44 7.54
CA ALA A 15 -29.93 22.87 7.26
C ALA A 15 -30.17 23.18 5.77
N ALA A 16 -29.61 22.34 4.89
CA ALA A 16 -29.81 22.43 3.43
C ALA A 16 -31.15 21.82 2.97
N GLY A 17 -31.96 21.25 3.87
CA GLY A 17 -33.24 20.60 3.52
C GLY A 17 -33.08 19.32 2.68
N LEU A 18 -31.88 18.74 2.61
CA LEU A 18 -31.61 17.51 1.85
C LEU A 18 -32.20 16.28 2.51
N LEU A 19 -32.35 16.30 3.85
CA LEU A 19 -32.90 15.25 4.67
C LEU A 19 -33.80 15.82 5.76
N THR A 20 -34.80 15.03 6.18
CA THR A 20 -35.55 15.28 7.41
C THR A 20 -34.84 14.61 8.60
N PRO A 21 -35.11 15.07 9.86
CA PRO A 21 -34.60 14.38 11.05
C PRO A 21 -35.02 12.90 11.15
N HIS A 22 -36.18 12.55 10.60
CA HIS A 22 -36.68 11.19 10.54
C HIS A 22 -35.84 10.32 9.59
N GLN A 23 -35.58 10.81 8.36
CA GLN A 23 -34.74 10.12 7.38
C GLN A 23 -33.29 9.94 7.90
N LEU A 24 -32.72 11.01 8.52
CA LEU A 24 -31.37 10.93 9.08
C LEU A 24 -31.23 9.81 10.13
N ARG A 25 -32.26 9.59 10.98
CA ARG A 25 -32.26 8.55 12.00
C ARG A 25 -32.49 7.15 11.43
N ASN A 26 -33.32 7.02 10.42
CA ASN A 26 -33.73 5.70 9.92
C ASN A 26 -32.79 5.15 8.83
N ASP A 27 -32.34 6.00 7.91
CA ASP A 27 -31.63 5.57 6.71
C ASP A 27 -30.12 5.66 6.85
N PHE A 28 -29.63 6.39 7.86
CA PHE A 28 -28.21 6.66 8.06
C PHE A 28 -27.72 6.21 9.44
N GLU A 29 -26.43 5.91 9.53
CA GLU A 29 -25.74 5.65 10.80
C GLU A 29 -24.64 6.68 11.04
N MET A 30 -24.44 7.03 12.31
CA MET A 30 -23.43 7.98 12.74
C MET A 30 -22.10 7.27 12.99
N VAL A 31 -21.11 7.49 12.14
CA VAL A 31 -19.76 6.91 12.26
C VAL A 31 -18.84 7.74 13.15
N HIS A 32 -19.00 9.04 13.15
CA HIS A 32 -18.39 9.99 14.07
C HIS A 32 -19.42 11.05 14.47
N ARG A 33 -19.16 11.80 15.54
CA ARG A 33 -20.05 12.87 15.98
C ARG A 33 -20.44 13.79 14.82
N ASN A 34 -21.74 13.83 14.49
CA ASN A 34 -22.33 14.60 13.40
C ASN A 34 -21.86 14.18 11.98
N VAL A 35 -21.25 13.01 11.80
CA VAL A 35 -20.86 12.48 10.50
C VAL A 35 -21.58 11.16 10.25
N TYR A 36 -22.25 11.07 9.12
CA TYR A 36 -23.18 9.99 8.78
C TYR A 36 -22.84 9.34 7.44
N ILE A 37 -23.19 8.06 7.33
CA ILE A 37 -23.16 7.26 6.11
C ILE A 37 -24.49 6.50 5.97
N PRO A 38 -24.91 6.04 4.78
CA PRO A 38 -26.05 5.14 4.64
C PRO A 38 -25.82 3.86 5.46
N ARG A 39 -26.87 3.33 6.12
CA ARG A 39 -26.76 2.11 6.93
C ARG A 39 -26.27 0.87 6.17
N ALA A 40 -26.57 0.79 4.88
CA ALA A 40 -26.11 -0.30 4.02
C ALA A 40 -24.69 -0.10 3.47
N ALA A 41 -24.03 1.03 3.75
CA ALA A 41 -22.72 1.35 3.21
C ALA A 41 -21.60 0.83 4.11
N THR A 42 -20.52 0.36 3.48
CA THR A 42 -19.29 -0.01 4.18
C THR A 42 -18.25 1.07 3.96
N LEU A 43 -17.62 1.55 5.05
CA LEU A 43 -16.52 2.51 4.95
C LEU A 43 -15.30 1.84 4.32
N THR A 44 -14.86 2.38 3.20
CA THR A 44 -13.51 2.11 2.67
C THR A 44 -12.47 2.96 3.39
N ALA A 45 -11.18 2.67 3.18
CA ALA A 45 -10.10 3.50 3.72
C ALA A 45 -10.24 4.98 3.33
N VAL A 46 -10.66 5.26 2.07
CA VAL A 46 -10.90 6.62 1.57
C VAL A 46 -12.08 7.29 2.28
N THR A 47 -13.23 6.63 2.32
CA THR A 47 -14.44 7.22 2.94
C THR A 47 -14.28 7.36 4.44
N ARG A 48 -13.52 6.49 5.10
CA ARG A 48 -13.12 6.62 6.51
C ARG A 48 -12.25 7.85 6.74
N ALA A 49 -11.27 8.10 5.86
CA ALA A 49 -10.45 9.30 5.92
C ALA A 49 -11.29 10.59 5.77
N ILE A 50 -12.23 10.60 4.82
CA ILE A 50 -13.15 11.73 4.60
C ILE A 50 -14.07 11.92 5.82
N ALA A 51 -14.61 10.83 6.40
CA ALA A 51 -15.44 10.91 7.60
C ALA A 51 -14.69 11.53 8.78
N ALA A 52 -13.44 11.15 8.99
CA ALA A 52 -12.60 11.74 10.03
C ALA A 52 -12.28 13.22 9.77
N TRP A 53 -12.02 13.59 8.53
CA TRP A 53 -11.83 15.00 8.14
C TRP A 53 -13.07 15.85 8.39
N LEU A 54 -14.27 15.36 8.03
CA LEU A 54 -15.56 16.01 8.32
C LEU A 54 -15.79 16.14 9.83
N TRP A 55 -15.44 15.08 10.61
CA TRP A 55 -15.49 15.13 12.07
C TRP A 55 -14.63 16.23 12.66
N SER A 56 -13.45 16.47 12.08
CA SER A 56 -12.56 17.56 12.51
C SER A 56 -13.11 18.97 12.19
N GLY A 57 -14.27 19.08 11.55
CA GLY A 57 -14.80 20.33 11.04
C GLY A 57 -14.03 20.83 9.80
N ARG A 58 -13.40 19.95 9.05
CA ARG A 58 -12.55 20.24 7.86
C ARG A 58 -11.27 21.03 8.20
N THR A 59 -10.84 21.03 9.47
CA THR A 59 -9.67 21.81 9.92
C THR A 59 -8.38 20.99 9.98
N ALA A 60 -8.49 19.66 10.05
CA ALA A 60 -7.34 18.77 10.10
C ALA A 60 -6.72 18.53 8.72
N THR A 61 -5.42 18.23 8.69
CA THR A 61 -4.73 17.68 7.52
C THR A 61 -4.78 16.15 7.59
N LEU A 62 -5.20 15.47 6.54
CA LEU A 62 -5.08 14.02 6.46
C LEU A 62 -3.61 13.62 6.47
N ALA A 63 -3.25 12.58 7.24
CA ALA A 63 -1.89 12.11 7.41
C ALA A 63 -1.82 10.58 7.37
N GLY A 64 -0.63 10.02 7.34
CA GLY A 64 -0.40 8.59 7.44
C GLY A 64 -1.25 7.78 6.45
N LEU A 65 -1.98 6.74 6.94
CA LEU A 65 -2.81 5.90 6.08
C LEU A 65 -3.99 6.64 5.44
N SER A 66 -4.52 7.69 6.07
CA SER A 66 -5.59 8.50 5.47
C SER A 66 -5.10 9.30 4.27
N ALA A 67 -3.90 9.88 4.34
CA ALA A 67 -3.28 10.55 3.20
C ALA A 67 -2.92 9.54 2.11
N ALA A 68 -2.34 8.38 2.48
CA ALA A 68 -2.03 7.30 1.54
C ALA A 68 -3.27 6.82 0.78
N ALA A 69 -4.43 6.67 1.45
CA ALA A 69 -5.67 6.29 0.80
C ALA A 69 -6.11 7.30 -0.27
N LEU A 70 -5.97 8.61 0.00
CA LEU A 70 -6.28 9.66 -0.98
C LEU A 70 -5.23 9.73 -2.11
N HIS A 71 -3.99 9.31 -1.86
CA HIS A 71 -2.98 9.08 -2.90
C HIS A 71 -3.20 7.78 -3.69
N ARG A 72 -4.37 7.13 -3.53
CA ARG A 72 -4.77 5.89 -4.22
C ARG A 72 -3.89 4.69 -3.90
N THR A 73 -3.21 4.71 -2.77
CA THR A 73 -2.39 3.58 -2.31
C THR A 73 -3.29 2.36 -2.06
N ALA A 74 -2.95 1.25 -2.67
CA ALA A 74 -3.64 -0.03 -2.46
C ALA A 74 -3.32 -0.66 -1.09
N TRP A 75 -4.02 -1.73 -0.74
CA TRP A 75 -3.73 -2.59 0.41
C TRP A 75 -3.82 -1.89 1.77
N ILE A 76 -4.72 -0.90 1.90
CA ILE A 76 -5.08 -0.30 3.17
C ILE A 76 -6.39 -0.94 3.64
N ASP A 77 -6.32 -1.68 4.75
CA ASP A 77 -7.50 -2.36 5.28
C ASP A 77 -8.56 -1.35 5.75
N ASP A 78 -9.82 -1.58 5.36
CA ASP A 78 -10.93 -0.68 5.62
C ASP A 78 -11.28 -0.52 7.12
N TRP A 79 -10.84 -1.45 7.97
CA TRP A 79 -11.06 -1.40 9.43
C TRP A 79 -10.00 -0.60 10.20
N LEU A 80 -8.88 -0.22 9.54
CA LEU A 80 -7.83 0.56 10.19
C LEU A 80 -8.35 1.97 10.53
N PRO A 81 -7.92 2.54 11.69
CA PRO A 81 -8.31 3.88 12.08
C PRO A 81 -7.82 4.93 11.07
N ALA A 82 -8.62 5.99 10.91
CA ALA A 82 -8.18 7.15 10.15
C ALA A 82 -7.05 7.88 10.87
N GLU A 83 -6.17 8.54 10.12
CA GLU A 83 -5.05 9.33 10.65
C GLU A 83 -5.17 10.79 10.23
N LEU A 84 -5.18 11.69 11.19
CA LEU A 84 -5.25 13.15 10.99
C LEU A 84 -4.09 13.83 11.68
N ASN A 85 -3.62 14.94 11.13
CA ASN A 85 -2.69 15.84 11.80
C ASN A 85 -3.40 17.16 12.16
N ARG A 86 -3.48 17.47 13.46
CA ARG A 86 -3.98 18.75 13.97
C ARG A 86 -3.55 18.93 15.42
N PRO A 87 -3.27 20.17 15.86
CA PRO A 87 -3.03 20.47 17.27
C PRO A 87 -4.38 20.38 18.02
N SER A 88 -4.68 19.24 18.62
CA SER A 88 -5.90 19.05 19.43
C SER A 88 -5.71 17.91 20.40
N GLN A 89 -6.35 18.04 21.57
CA GLN A 89 -6.43 16.96 22.55
C GLN A 89 -7.72 16.13 22.44
N ASP A 90 -8.60 16.46 21.47
CA ASP A 90 -9.80 15.71 21.22
C ASP A 90 -9.47 14.26 20.87
N LYS A 91 -10.26 13.36 21.41
CA LYS A 91 -10.15 11.93 21.09
C LYS A 91 -11.44 11.46 20.43
N ALA A 92 -11.32 10.69 19.37
CA ALA A 92 -12.44 9.99 18.76
C ALA A 92 -12.08 8.54 18.49
N ARG A 93 -13.01 7.65 18.73
CA ARG A 93 -12.83 6.22 18.42
C ARG A 93 -12.62 6.06 16.92
N GLY A 94 -11.62 5.28 16.54
CA GLY A 94 -11.31 5.04 15.12
C GLY A 94 -10.55 6.17 14.42
N ILE A 95 -10.04 7.16 15.17
CA ILE A 95 -9.19 8.24 14.65
C ILE A 95 -7.91 8.33 15.48
N ILE A 96 -6.77 8.31 14.81
CA ILE A 96 -5.46 8.61 15.38
C ILE A 96 -5.13 10.06 15.06
N LEU A 97 -4.85 10.84 16.10
CA LEU A 97 -4.42 12.23 15.94
C LEU A 97 -2.90 12.35 16.12
N HIS A 98 -2.29 13.01 15.16
CA HIS A 98 -0.91 13.47 15.20
C HIS A 98 -0.90 14.98 15.39
N SER A 99 0.17 15.50 16.02
CA SER A 99 0.37 16.93 16.25
C SER A 99 1.74 17.39 15.76
N ASP A 100 2.23 16.74 14.70
CA ASP A 100 3.50 17.12 14.09
C ASP A 100 3.39 18.50 13.43
N THR A 101 4.45 19.28 13.47
CA THR A 101 4.57 20.47 12.62
C THR A 101 4.69 20.04 11.18
N LEU A 102 3.94 20.67 10.31
CA LEU A 102 3.96 20.47 8.86
C LEU A 102 4.38 21.78 8.21
N ASP A 103 5.45 21.73 7.43
CA ASP A 103 5.84 22.84 6.56
C ASP A 103 4.88 22.93 5.37
N ASP A 104 4.81 24.08 4.69
CA ASP A 104 3.85 24.29 3.58
C ASP A 104 4.10 23.32 2.42
N ASP A 105 5.35 23.00 2.12
CA ASP A 105 5.75 22.05 1.07
C ASP A 105 5.53 20.57 1.46
N GLU A 106 5.14 20.29 2.69
CA GLU A 106 4.79 18.96 3.19
C GLU A 106 3.30 18.65 3.08
N THR A 107 2.51 19.61 2.60
CA THR A 107 1.08 19.44 2.43
C THR A 107 0.64 19.75 1.00
N THR A 108 -0.45 19.13 0.58
CA THR A 108 -1.10 19.34 -0.71
C THR A 108 -2.61 19.30 -0.55
N VAL A 109 -3.34 19.57 -1.63
CA VAL A 109 -4.81 19.52 -1.65
C VAL A 109 -5.28 18.56 -2.73
N CYS A 110 -6.15 17.63 -2.35
CA CYS A 110 -6.82 16.70 -3.26
C CYS A 110 -8.34 16.82 -3.04
N HIS A 111 -9.09 17.11 -4.09
CA HIS A 111 -10.55 17.33 -4.02
C HIS A 111 -11.00 18.28 -2.90
N GLY A 112 -10.25 19.36 -2.66
CA GLY A 112 -10.53 20.34 -1.61
C GLY A 112 -10.17 19.88 -0.19
N ILE A 113 -9.55 18.72 -0.02
CA ILE A 113 -9.10 18.17 1.25
C ILE A 113 -7.59 18.34 1.39
N ARG A 114 -7.14 18.97 2.48
CA ARG A 114 -5.71 19.11 2.79
C ARG A 114 -5.17 17.78 3.32
N LEU A 115 -4.05 17.34 2.76
CA LEU A 115 -3.37 16.10 3.15
C LEU A 115 -1.85 16.26 3.04
N THR A 116 -1.10 15.37 3.69
CA THR A 116 0.36 15.33 3.53
C THR A 116 0.73 14.91 2.11
N THR A 117 1.82 15.48 1.56
CA THR A 117 2.38 15.06 0.26
C THR A 117 2.78 13.58 0.27
N PRO A 118 2.96 12.93 -0.89
CA PRO A 118 3.47 11.55 -0.93
C PRO A 118 4.78 11.38 -0.14
N ALA A 119 5.73 12.32 -0.26
CA ALA A 119 7.00 12.29 0.45
C ALA A 119 6.81 12.37 1.98
N ARG A 120 5.97 13.29 2.48
CA ARG A 120 5.68 13.41 3.90
C ARG A 120 4.88 12.20 4.42
N THR A 121 3.94 11.68 3.63
CA THR A 121 3.19 10.46 3.97
C THR A 121 4.14 9.27 4.11
N ALA A 122 5.07 9.09 3.16
CA ALA A 122 6.11 8.06 3.21
C ALA A 122 7.01 8.21 4.45
N PHE A 123 7.48 9.43 4.73
CA PHE A 123 8.27 9.74 5.92
C PHE A 123 7.55 9.29 7.21
N ASP A 124 6.27 9.62 7.34
CA ASP A 124 5.48 9.27 8.52
C ASP A 124 5.22 7.75 8.63
N LEU A 125 4.88 7.08 7.55
CA LEU A 125 4.65 5.64 7.51
C LEU A 125 5.93 4.85 7.77
N ALA A 126 7.06 5.26 7.18
CA ALA A 126 8.34 4.57 7.32
C ALA A 126 8.90 4.64 8.75
N ARG A 127 8.72 5.76 9.45
CA ARG A 127 9.23 5.94 10.81
C ARG A 127 8.35 5.39 11.92
N ARG A 128 7.03 5.26 11.68
CA ARG A 128 6.03 4.94 12.72
C ARG A 128 5.59 3.49 12.77
N LYS A 129 5.66 2.76 11.66
CA LYS A 129 5.19 1.36 11.56
C LYS A 129 6.36 0.38 11.82
N GLY A 130 6.07 -0.89 12.10
CA GLY A 130 7.11 -1.93 12.12
C GLY A 130 7.75 -2.11 10.74
N LEU A 131 9.02 -2.55 10.69
CA LEU A 131 9.84 -2.58 9.46
C LEU A 131 9.10 -3.17 8.24
N THR A 132 8.65 -4.42 8.34
CA THR A 132 7.95 -5.09 7.21
C THR A 132 6.69 -4.33 6.78
N THR A 133 5.86 -3.89 7.74
CA THR A 133 4.65 -3.12 7.45
C THR A 133 4.98 -1.79 6.81
N ALA A 134 6.03 -1.12 7.27
CA ALA A 134 6.48 0.15 6.71
C ALA A 134 6.96 0.00 5.26
N VAL A 135 7.73 -1.05 4.95
CA VAL A 135 8.16 -1.33 3.56
C VAL A 135 6.94 -1.63 2.68
N ILE A 136 6.01 -2.49 3.11
CA ILE A 136 4.77 -2.77 2.34
C ILE A 136 4.00 -1.48 2.03
N ARG A 137 3.85 -0.58 3.01
CA ARG A 137 3.12 0.68 2.82
C ARG A 137 3.87 1.64 1.90
N LEU A 138 5.20 1.65 1.99
CA LEU A 138 6.03 2.49 1.13
C LEU A 138 6.04 1.99 -0.30
N ASP A 139 6.21 0.68 -0.53
CA ASP A 139 6.13 0.07 -1.86
C ASP A 139 4.79 0.38 -2.53
N ALA A 140 3.67 0.19 -1.82
CA ALA A 140 2.35 0.49 -2.33
C ALA A 140 2.14 1.99 -2.63
N LEU A 141 2.70 2.89 -1.83
CA LEU A 141 2.64 4.33 -2.08
C LEU A 141 3.51 4.75 -3.28
N MET A 142 4.70 4.17 -3.42
CA MET A 142 5.56 4.38 -4.59
C MET A 142 4.90 3.89 -5.87
N HIS A 143 4.25 2.74 -5.82
CA HIS A 143 3.51 2.20 -6.96
C HIS A 143 2.33 3.11 -7.40
N ALA A 144 1.67 3.75 -6.43
CA ALA A 144 0.49 4.60 -6.67
C ALA A 144 0.82 6.07 -6.97
N SER A 145 2.07 6.50 -6.85
CA SER A 145 2.45 7.91 -6.95
C SER A 145 3.87 8.10 -7.52
N ASP A 146 4.19 9.32 -7.93
CA ASP A 146 5.54 9.68 -8.41
C ASP A 146 6.55 9.90 -7.27
N LEU A 147 6.38 9.22 -6.13
CA LEU A 147 7.22 9.33 -4.96
C LEU A 147 8.67 8.92 -5.26
N LYS A 148 9.60 9.82 -5.00
CA LYS A 148 11.05 9.54 -5.06
C LYS A 148 11.60 9.37 -3.64
N LEU A 149 12.38 8.32 -3.42
CA LEU A 149 13.00 8.07 -2.10
C LEU A 149 13.91 9.22 -1.67
N ALA A 150 14.55 9.92 -2.61
CA ALA A 150 15.37 11.10 -2.34
C ALA A 150 14.58 12.22 -1.64
N ASP A 151 13.30 12.41 -1.98
CA ASP A 151 12.46 13.42 -1.35
C ASP A 151 12.18 13.07 0.13
N VAL A 152 12.04 11.78 0.42
CA VAL A 152 11.88 11.28 1.80
C VAL A 152 13.18 11.45 2.61
N GLU A 153 14.33 11.22 1.98
CA GLU A 153 15.64 11.46 2.61
C GLU A 153 15.85 12.95 2.92
N LEU A 154 15.45 13.84 2.03
CA LEU A 154 15.49 15.30 2.28
C LEU A 154 14.63 15.67 3.49
N LEU A 155 13.41 15.12 3.62
CA LEU A 155 12.58 15.31 4.79
C LEU A 155 13.24 14.77 6.06
N ALA A 156 13.85 13.58 6.00
CA ALA A 156 14.57 13.00 7.14
C ALA A 156 15.74 13.89 7.61
N ASN A 157 16.39 14.57 6.68
CA ASN A 157 17.48 15.51 6.98
C ASN A 157 16.96 16.83 7.55
N ARG A 158 15.77 17.29 7.18
CA ARG A 158 15.12 18.47 7.80
C ARG A 158 14.61 18.15 9.21
N HIS A 159 14.04 16.98 9.42
CA HIS A 159 13.43 16.56 10.70
C HIS A 159 14.34 15.66 11.54
N ARG A 160 15.63 16.05 11.73
CA ARG A 160 16.65 15.23 12.42
C ARG A 160 16.27 14.80 13.84
N GLY A 161 15.40 15.55 14.50
CA GLY A 161 14.88 15.23 15.84
C GLY A 161 13.68 14.24 15.85
N ALA A 162 13.17 13.85 14.71
CA ALA A 162 12.00 12.97 14.64
C ALA A 162 12.33 11.55 15.13
N ARG A 163 11.41 10.96 15.90
CA ARG A 163 11.55 9.57 16.34
C ARG A 163 11.40 8.61 15.15
N GLY A 164 12.18 7.53 15.15
CA GLY A 164 12.09 6.45 14.19
C GLY A 164 12.93 6.63 12.91
N LEU A 165 13.83 7.62 12.82
CA LEU A 165 14.68 7.85 11.65
C LEU A 165 15.62 6.68 11.34
N VAL A 166 16.07 5.92 12.34
CA VAL A 166 16.90 4.71 12.13
C VAL A 166 16.09 3.67 11.33
N GLN A 167 14.83 3.44 11.74
CA GLN A 167 13.94 2.55 11.00
C GLN A 167 13.63 3.10 9.60
N LEU A 168 13.33 4.39 9.47
CA LEU A 168 13.06 5.03 8.19
C LEU A 168 14.19 4.76 7.20
N ARG A 169 15.45 4.99 7.58
CA ARG A 169 16.61 4.72 6.68
C ARG A 169 16.68 3.26 6.25
N ARG A 170 16.39 2.31 7.16
CA ARG A 170 16.32 0.88 6.81
C ARG A 170 15.16 0.59 5.84
N VAL A 171 14.02 1.24 6.02
CA VAL A 171 12.86 1.12 5.11
C VAL A 171 13.22 1.63 3.73
N LEU A 172 13.87 2.81 3.61
CA LEU A 172 14.28 3.37 2.33
C LEU A 172 15.26 2.47 1.57
N LEU A 173 16.18 1.81 2.27
CA LEU A 173 17.09 0.83 1.66
C LEU A 173 16.36 -0.42 1.12
N LEU A 174 15.23 -0.77 1.70
CA LEU A 174 14.47 -1.98 1.37
C LEU A 174 13.29 -1.71 0.44
N ALA A 175 12.87 -0.46 0.28
CA ALA A 175 11.71 -0.09 -0.51
C ALA A 175 11.91 -0.35 -2.01
N ASP A 176 10.82 -0.71 -2.68
CA ASP A 176 10.77 -1.00 -4.10
C ASP A 176 9.33 -0.89 -4.62
N GLY A 177 9.07 0.12 -5.42
CA GLY A 177 7.73 0.41 -5.95
C GLY A 177 7.24 -0.56 -7.03
N GLY A 178 8.07 -1.54 -7.44
CA GLY A 178 7.67 -2.57 -8.39
C GLY A 178 6.81 -3.69 -7.76
N ALA A 179 6.77 -3.81 -6.42
CA ALA A 179 5.91 -4.81 -5.78
C ALA A 179 4.43 -4.40 -5.89
N GLU A 180 3.62 -5.25 -6.51
CA GLU A 180 2.19 -5.01 -6.74
C GLU A 180 1.31 -5.58 -5.62
N SER A 181 1.88 -6.30 -4.66
CA SER A 181 1.15 -6.86 -3.51
C SER A 181 1.98 -6.91 -2.22
N PRO A 182 1.31 -6.92 -1.04
CA PRO A 182 1.99 -7.15 0.23
C PRO A 182 2.76 -8.47 0.31
N CYS A 183 2.31 -9.49 -0.41
CA CYS A 183 2.95 -10.80 -0.42
C CYS A 183 4.23 -10.80 -1.26
N GLU A 184 4.27 -10.08 -2.37
CA GLU A 184 5.50 -9.85 -3.14
C GLU A 184 6.54 -9.11 -2.31
N THR A 185 6.17 -8.00 -1.64
CA THR A 185 7.06 -7.31 -0.70
C THR A 185 7.58 -8.24 0.38
N LYS A 186 6.72 -9.06 1.02
CA LYS A 186 7.15 -10.00 2.06
C LYS A 186 8.12 -11.06 1.49
N THR A 187 7.84 -11.59 0.30
CA THR A 187 8.71 -12.56 -0.38
C THR A 187 10.06 -11.94 -0.66
N ARG A 188 10.11 -10.76 -1.22
CA ARG A 188 11.34 -10.01 -1.48
C ARG A 188 12.16 -9.77 -0.22
N LEU A 189 11.52 -9.31 0.86
CA LEU A 189 12.18 -9.09 2.16
C LEU A 189 12.70 -10.39 2.78
N LEU A 190 11.99 -11.51 2.62
CA LEU A 190 12.45 -12.83 3.06
C LEU A 190 13.71 -13.25 2.32
N LEU A 191 13.75 -13.12 0.99
CA LEU A 191 14.90 -13.50 0.17
C LEU A 191 16.13 -12.65 0.52
N VAL A 192 15.99 -11.32 0.56
CA VAL A 192 17.05 -10.38 0.92
C VAL A 192 17.53 -10.62 2.36
N GLY A 193 16.59 -10.77 3.30
CA GLY A 193 16.91 -11.05 4.71
C GLY A 193 17.61 -12.39 4.96
N SER A 194 17.52 -13.32 4.00
CA SER A 194 18.22 -14.62 4.02
C SER A 194 19.59 -14.61 3.32
N GLY A 195 20.10 -13.42 2.97
CA GLY A 195 21.42 -13.25 2.38
C GLY A 195 21.49 -13.56 0.88
N LEU A 196 20.34 -13.70 0.20
CA LEU A 196 20.33 -13.78 -1.26
C LEU A 196 20.52 -12.38 -1.89
N PRO A 197 21.09 -12.28 -3.10
CA PRO A 197 21.14 -11.01 -3.81
C PRO A 197 19.78 -10.33 -3.90
N ARG A 198 19.73 -8.99 -3.94
CA ARG A 198 18.47 -8.28 -4.10
C ARG A 198 17.86 -8.61 -5.47
N PRO A 199 16.64 -9.15 -5.53
CA PRO A 199 15.98 -9.41 -6.81
C PRO A 199 15.52 -8.10 -7.44
N GLN A 200 15.49 -8.06 -8.77
CA GLN A 200 14.74 -7.08 -9.56
C GLN A 200 13.25 -7.40 -9.45
N THR A 201 12.38 -6.39 -9.53
CA THR A 201 10.93 -6.55 -9.53
C THR A 201 10.37 -6.32 -10.92
N GLN A 202 9.24 -6.96 -11.24
CA GLN A 202 8.49 -6.78 -12.50
C GLN A 202 9.36 -6.98 -13.76
N ILE A 203 10.05 -8.12 -13.84
CA ILE A 203 10.91 -8.45 -14.96
C ILE A 203 10.07 -8.79 -16.19
N GLU A 204 10.18 -8.01 -17.25
CA GLU A 204 9.52 -8.29 -18.52
C GLU A 204 10.37 -9.24 -19.38
N VAL A 205 9.81 -10.40 -19.69
CA VAL A 205 10.41 -11.34 -20.64
C VAL A 205 9.79 -11.10 -22.00
N VAL A 206 10.64 -10.66 -22.94
CA VAL A 206 10.20 -10.33 -24.31
C VAL A 206 10.62 -11.39 -25.32
N ASN A 207 9.89 -11.47 -26.42
CA ASN A 207 10.27 -12.28 -27.58
C ASN A 207 11.28 -11.53 -28.46
N GLN A 208 11.74 -12.18 -29.54
CA GLN A 208 12.68 -11.61 -30.50
C GLN A 208 12.15 -10.35 -31.25
N TRP A 209 10.87 -10.07 -31.17
CA TRP A 209 10.22 -8.89 -31.78
C TRP A 209 9.93 -7.79 -30.76
N GLY A 210 10.36 -7.95 -29.48
CA GLY A 210 10.11 -6.98 -28.40
C GLY A 210 8.72 -7.07 -27.77
N THR A 211 7.92 -8.09 -28.11
CA THR A 211 6.59 -8.29 -27.49
C THR A 211 6.76 -8.95 -26.10
N VAL A 212 6.12 -8.39 -25.08
CA VAL A 212 6.14 -8.95 -23.73
C VAL A 212 5.34 -10.29 -23.73
N LEU A 213 6.04 -11.37 -23.38
CA LEU A 213 5.49 -12.71 -23.25
C LEU A 213 5.01 -13.00 -21.83
N ALA A 214 5.78 -12.53 -20.85
CA ALA A 214 5.50 -12.70 -19.43
C ALA A 214 6.09 -11.56 -18.63
N ARG A 215 5.49 -11.28 -17.49
CA ARG A 215 6.04 -10.41 -16.45
C ARG A 215 6.21 -11.23 -15.18
N ILE A 216 7.44 -11.33 -14.70
CA ILE A 216 7.80 -12.08 -13.50
C ILE A 216 7.81 -11.10 -12.33
N ASP A 217 7.14 -11.45 -11.21
CA ASP A 217 6.97 -10.55 -10.06
C ASP A 217 8.32 -10.05 -9.51
N MET A 218 9.29 -10.97 -9.37
CA MET A 218 10.66 -10.64 -9.00
C MET A 218 11.63 -11.74 -9.42
N GLY A 219 12.93 -11.41 -9.47
CA GLY A 219 13.94 -12.42 -9.82
C GLY A 219 15.30 -11.82 -10.11
N TRP A 220 16.11 -12.62 -10.76
CA TRP A 220 17.50 -12.30 -11.15
C TRP A 220 17.69 -12.65 -12.62
N GLU A 221 17.71 -11.63 -13.44
CA GLU A 221 17.74 -11.78 -14.89
C GLU A 221 19.04 -12.42 -15.38
N ASP A 222 20.19 -12.05 -14.77
CA ASP A 222 21.51 -12.57 -15.10
C ASP A 222 21.60 -14.09 -14.94
N TRP A 223 20.85 -14.66 -14.00
CA TRP A 223 20.82 -16.09 -13.70
C TRP A 223 19.55 -16.80 -14.19
N LYS A 224 18.67 -16.07 -14.87
CA LYS A 224 17.37 -16.56 -15.36
C LYS A 224 16.56 -17.27 -14.25
N VAL A 225 16.51 -16.66 -13.07
CA VAL A 225 15.70 -17.16 -11.94
C VAL A 225 14.60 -16.15 -11.64
N GLY A 226 13.35 -16.62 -11.71
CA GLY A 226 12.16 -15.88 -11.34
C GLY A 226 11.52 -16.42 -10.06
N VAL A 227 10.86 -15.53 -9.33
CA VAL A 227 10.03 -15.87 -8.17
C VAL A 227 8.67 -15.22 -8.37
N GLU A 228 7.62 -16.01 -8.38
CA GLU A 228 6.24 -15.56 -8.59
C GLU A 228 5.38 -15.88 -7.37
N PHE A 229 4.59 -14.90 -6.93
CA PHE A 229 3.61 -15.11 -5.88
C PHE A 229 2.28 -15.60 -6.46
N ASP A 230 1.90 -16.83 -6.13
CA ASP A 230 0.66 -17.46 -6.58
C ASP A 230 -0.49 -17.09 -5.61
N GLY A 231 -1.31 -16.12 -6.01
CA GLY A 231 -2.54 -15.75 -5.31
C GLY A 231 -3.63 -16.81 -5.51
N ALA A 232 -4.40 -17.09 -4.47
CA ALA A 232 -5.43 -18.15 -4.45
C ALA A 232 -6.57 -18.00 -5.49
N HIS A 233 -6.61 -16.89 -6.24
CA HIS A 233 -7.71 -16.59 -7.17
C HIS A 233 -7.57 -17.16 -8.57
N HIS A 234 -6.44 -17.77 -8.93
CA HIS A 234 -6.18 -18.23 -10.32
C HIS A 234 -6.68 -19.65 -10.66
N TRP A 235 -7.29 -20.38 -9.72
CA TRP A 235 -7.61 -21.79 -9.90
C TRP A 235 -9.01 -22.08 -10.46
N THR A 236 -9.88 -21.10 -10.60
CA THR A 236 -11.30 -21.29 -10.94
C THR A 236 -11.62 -21.22 -12.44
N ASP A 237 -10.76 -20.60 -13.27
CA ASP A 237 -10.97 -20.48 -14.71
C ASP A 237 -10.06 -21.44 -15.50
N PRO A 238 -10.62 -22.48 -16.19
CA PRO A 238 -9.83 -23.40 -17.01
C PRO A 238 -9.02 -22.72 -18.11
N ALA A 239 -9.56 -21.66 -18.73
CA ALA A 239 -8.86 -20.93 -19.78
C ALA A 239 -7.66 -20.15 -19.24
N GLN A 240 -7.77 -19.60 -18.03
CA GLN A 240 -6.65 -18.95 -17.33
C GLN A 240 -5.55 -19.96 -17.00
N ARG A 241 -5.95 -21.15 -16.52
CA ARG A 241 -4.99 -22.22 -16.20
C ARG A 241 -4.19 -22.68 -17.42
N THR A 242 -4.84 -22.83 -18.59
CA THR A 242 -4.14 -23.18 -19.83
C THR A 242 -3.12 -22.11 -20.20
N ARG A 243 -3.51 -20.84 -20.17
CA ARG A 243 -2.59 -19.72 -20.44
C ARG A 243 -1.39 -19.70 -19.50
N ASP A 244 -1.60 -20.01 -18.21
CA ASP A 244 -0.52 -20.06 -17.21
C ASP A 244 0.46 -21.22 -17.49
N ILE A 245 -0.03 -22.37 -17.94
CA ILE A 245 0.80 -23.51 -18.35
C ILE A 245 1.66 -23.13 -19.57
N ASP A 246 1.04 -22.57 -20.60
CA ASP A 246 1.74 -22.15 -21.83
C ASP A 246 2.79 -21.09 -21.53
N ARG A 247 2.46 -20.11 -20.67
CA ARG A 247 3.39 -19.08 -20.22
C ARG A 247 4.59 -19.65 -19.48
N LEU A 248 4.38 -20.62 -18.60
CA LEU A 248 5.48 -21.28 -17.88
C LEU A 248 6.39 -22.07 -18.83
N ALA A 249 5.81 -22.83 -19.78
CA ALA A 249 6.57 -23.57 -20.78
C ALA A 249 7.42 -22.63 -21.65
N GLU A 250 6.87 -21.47 -22.01
CA GLU A 250 7.59 -20.43 -22.76
C GLU A 250 8.77 -19.85 -21.97
N LEU A 251 8.60 -19.59 -20.66
CA LEU A 251 9.67 -19.13 -19.76
C LEU A 251 10.78 -20.20 -19.63
N GLU A 252 10.41 -21.47 -19.42
CA GLU A 252 11.35 -22.59 -19.32
C GLU A 252 12.14 -22.78 -20.62
N ALA A 253 11.50 -22.68 -21.78
CA ALA A 253 12.17 -22.73 -23.09
C ALA A 253 13.23 -21.63 -23.28
N ARG A 254 13.11 -20.51 -22.54
CA ARG A 254 14.10 -19.40 -22.51
C ARG A 254 15.12 -19.54 -21.39
N GLY A 255 15.14 -20.67 -20.69
CA GLY A 255 16.06 -20.98 -19.62
C GLY A 255 15.69 -20.39 -18.26
N TRP A 256 14.49 -19.82 -18.09
CA TRP A 256 14.03 -19.33 -16.79
C TRP A 256 13.66 -20.47 -15.85
N ARG A 257 14.06 -20.34 -14.60
CA ARG A 257 13.68 -21.24 -13.49
C ARG A 257 12.73 -20.48 -12.58
N ILE A 258 11.45 -20.83 -12.61
CA ILE A 258 10.43 -20.13 -11.84
C ILE A 258 10.17 -20.81 -10.50
N VAL A 259 10.39 -20.09 -9.40
CA VAL A 259 10.05 -20.49 -8.03
C VAL A 259 8.68 -19.93 -7.67
N ARG A 260 7.68 -20.80 -7.58
CA ARG A 260 6.33 -20.37 -7.18
C ARG A 260 6.20 -20.35 -5.66
N VAL A 261 5.60 -19.26 -5.14
CA VAL A 261 5.40 -18.98 -3.73
C VAL A 261 3.93 -18.78 -3.45
N SER A 262 3.34 -19.63 -2.62
CA SER A 262 1.96 -19.43 -2.14
C SER A 262 1.94 -18.74 -0.78
N ALA A 263 0.76 -18.20 -0.40
CA ALA A 263 0.55 -17.60 0.91
C ALA A 263 0.85 -18.60 2.06
N ASP A 264 0.52 -19.89 1.87
CA ASP A 264 0.80 -20.95 2.84
C ASP A 264 2.31 -21.18 3.01
N LEU A 265 3.05 -21.30 1.89
CA LEU A 265 4.51 -21.44 1.93
C LEU A 265 5.17 -20.24 2.63
N LEU A 266 4.74 -19.03 2.26
CA LEU A 266 5.31 -17.81 2.83
C LEU A 266 5.03 -17.69 4.33
N ARG A 267 3.87 -18.14 4.80
CA ARG A 267 3.45 -18.04 6.20
C ARG A 267 4.02 -19.16 7.07
N HIS A 268 3.98 -20.39 6.60
CA HIS A 268 4.25 -21.55 7.44
C HIS A 268 5.60 -22.23 7.16
N ARG A 269 6.15 -22.06 5.95
CA ARG A 269 7.39 -22.72 5.50
C ARG A 269 8.31 -21.76 4.74
N PRO A 270 8.62 -20.54 5.27
CA PRO A 270 9.44 -19.55 4.57
C PRO A 270 10.83 -20.07 4.20
N HIS A 271 11.41 -20.96 5.02
CA HIS A 271 12.69 -21.60 4.74
C HIS A 271 12.69 -22.42 3.44
N VAL A 272 11.54 -23.01 3.06
CA VAL A 272 11.39 -23.74 1.79
C VAL A 272 11.47 -22.79 0.60
N VAL A 273 10.87 -21.60 0.70
CA VAL A 273 10.96 -20.55 -0.34
C VAL A 273 12.43 -20.16 -0.55
N VAL A 274 13.14 -19.89 0.53
CA VAL A 274 14.57 -19.52 0.51
C VAL A 274 15.43 -20.66 -0.09
N ALA A 275 15.19 -21.91 0.33
CA ALA A 275 15.94 -23.06 -0.16
C ALA A 275 15.74 -23.27 -1.67
N ARG A 276 14.49 -23.15 -2.17
CA ARG A 276 14.18 -23.26 -3.60
C ARG A 276 14.83 -22.14 -4.41
N ALA A 277 14.74 -20.89 -3.95
CA ALA A 277 15.36 -19.76 -4.62
C ALA A 277 16.91 -19.90 -4.66
N ARG A 278 17.53 -20.30 -3.55
CA ARG A 278 18.97 -20.58 -3.46
C ARG A 278 19.40 -21.68 -4.43
N SER A 279 18.66 -22.80 -4.46
CA SER A 279 18.95 -23.92 -5.38
C SER A 279 18.85 -23.50 -6.84
N ALA A 280 17.80 -22.71 -7.19
CA ALA A 280 17.63 -22.19 -8.55
C ALA A 280 18.77 -21.24 -8.95
N LEU A 281 19.19 -20.35 -8.03
CA LEU A 281 20.30 -19.41 -8.25
C LEU A 281 21.63 -20.16 -8.48
N LEU A 282 21.96 -21.13 -7.63
CA LEU A 282 23.16 -21.97 -7.81
C LEU A 282 23.13 -22.72 -9.14
N ALA A 283 21.99 -23.31 -9.52
CA ALA A 283 21.81 -23.95 -10.83
C ALA A 283 21.87 -22.98 -12.02
N GLY A 284 21.60 -21.67 -11.77
CA GLY A 284 21.79 -20.60 -12.73
C GLY A 284 23.20 -20.05 -12.80
N GLY A 285 24.12 -20.52 -11.94
CA GLY A 285 25.51 -20.06 -11.90
C GLY A 285 25.78 -18.84 -11.00
N CYS A 286 24.84 -18.50 -10.10
CA CYS A 286 25.06 -17.43 -9.14
C CYS A 286 26.14 -17.81 -8.13
N PRO A 287 27.16 -16.98 -7.88
CA PRO A 287 28.16 -17.21 -6.84
C PRO A 287 27.59 -16.83 -5.46
N LEU A 288 26.99 -17.78 -4.76
CA LEU A 288 26.38 -17.60 -3.42
C LEU A 288 27.30 -18.10 -2.32
#